data_eaea512ddb3a96d949855ba4b3a006aa
#
_entry.id   eaea512ddb3a96d949855ba4b3a006aa
#
_cell.length_a   1.000
_cell.length_b   1.000
_cell.length_c   1.000
_cell.angle_alpha   90.00
_cell.angle_beta   90.00
_cell.angle_gamma   90.00
#
_symmetry.space_group_name_H-M   'P 1'
#
loop_
_entity.id
_entity.type
_entity.pdbx_description
1 polymer ?
#
loop_
_entity_poly.entity_id
_entity_poly.type
_entity_poly.pdbx_seq_one_letter_code
_entity_poly.pdbx_strand_id
1 'polypeptide(L)'
;LPVWLNRLAAFAILLGLAAYVAWVWVRPRGVGRGPWTVTLPGGPLTLLQIAIGIVDLSFCALAMYVLAPDEPHLGFVVVAVVFVSATLLGFASHSPGGLGVFDAAMLVGLWQMDREDLLAGMLLFRLLYYITPFVISVILLTLREVIMGARLKRLNLKRSVTDPAPKHEAVYVRERGDTGA
;
A
#
# COMPACT_ATOMS: atom_id res chain seq x y z
N LEU A 1 13.89 -3.25 30.26
CA LEU A 1 12.63 -2.98 30.99
C LEU A 1 12.20 -4.25 31.73
N PRO A 2 11.73 -4.19 32.97
CA PRO A 2 11.28 -5.37 33.70
C PRO A 2 10.10 -6.04 32.98
N VAL A 3 10.07 -7.38 33.00
CA VAL A 3 9.08 -8.20 32.27
C VAL A 3 7.63 -7.84 32.58
N TRP A 4 7.36 -7.45 33.81
CA TRP A 4 6.01 -7.05 34.23
C TRP A 4 5.54 -5.76 33.56
N LEU A 5 6.44 -4.80 33.28
CA LEU A 5 6.12 -3.55 32.62
C LEU A 5 5.75 -3.79 31.13
N ASN A 6 6.49 -4.67 30.47
CA ASN A 6 6.16 -5.09 29.10
C ASN A 6 4.79 -5.78 29.03
N ARG A 7 4.49 -6.64 30.00
CA ARG A 7 3.17 -7.29 30.08
C ARG A 7 2.04 -6.30 30.32
N LEU A 8 2.24 -5.33 31.21
CA LEU A 8 1.27 -4.26 31.45
C LEU A 8 1.05 -3.40 30.22
N ALA A 9 2.12 -3.02 29.54
CA ALA A 9 2.01 -2.24 28.28
C ALA A 9 1.25 -3.01 27.19
N ALA A 10 1.59 -4.29 27.00
CA ALA A 10 0.88 -5.14 26.03
C ALA A 10 -0.61 -5.28 26.38
N PHE A 11 -0.94 -5.47 27.67
CA PHE A 11 -2.31 -5.59 28.14
C PHE A 11 -3.08 -4.27 27.95
N ALA A 12 -2.46 -3.13 28.22
CA ALA A 12 -3.05 -1.81 28.03
C ALA A 12 -3.36 -1.53 26.55
N ILE A 13 -2.44 -1.92 25.64
CA ILE A 13 -2.64 -1.78 24.19
C ILE A 13 -3.79 -2.67 23.71
N LEU A 14 -3.82 -3.93 24.15
CA LEU A 14 -4.90 -4.86 23.78
C LEU A 14 -6.26 -4.40 24.34
N LEU A 15 -6.28 -3.90 25.55
CA LEU A 15 -7.50 -3.36 26.18
C LEU A 15 -7.99 -2.11 25.41
N GLY A 16 -7.07 -1.21 25.05
CA GLY A 16 -7.37 -0.03 24.24
C GLY A 16 -7.94 -0.39 22.87
N LEU A 17 -7.34 -1.39 22.21
CA LEU A 17 -7.84 -1.90 20.93
C LEU A 17 -9.22 -2.54 21.07
N ALA A 18 -9.43 -3.38 22.09
CA ALA A 18 -10.72 -4.00 22.37
C ALA A 18 -11.78 -2.95 22.68
N ALA A 19 -11.45 -1.94 23.48
CA ALA A 19 -12.35 -0.83 23.80
C ALA A 19 -12.70 -0.03 22.55
N TYR A 20 -11.74 0.23 21.66
CA TYR A 20 -11.96 0.91 20.38
C TYR A 20 -12.92 0.10 19.49
N VAL A 21 -12.66 -1.20 19.31
CA VAL A 21 -13.53 -2.09 18.52
C VAL A 21 -14.94 -2.15 19.10
N ALA A 22 -15.08 -2.30 20.43
CA ALA A 22 -16.37 -2.31 21.09
C ALA A 22 -17.11 -0.97 20.93
N TRP A 23 -16.40 0.15 21.01
CA TRP A 23 -16.97 1.48 20.81
C TRP A 23 -17.50 1.70 19.40
N VAL A 24 -16.75 1.28 18.39
CA VAL A 24 -17.17 1.36 16.98
C VAL A 24 -18.31 0.39 16.66
N TRP A 25 -18.38 -0.74 17.38
CA TRP A 25 -19.45 -1.74 17.21
C TRP A 25 -20.80 -1.23 17.67
N VAL A 26 -20.83 -0.51 18.81
CA VAL A 26 -22.09 -0.06 19.43
C VAL A 26 -22.77 1.06 18.66
N ARG A 27 -22.03 1.92 17.95
CA ARG A 27 -22.61 3.00 17.14
C ARG A 27 -21.69 3.39 15.97
N PRO A 28 -22.11 3.16 14.72
CA PRO A 28 -21.46 3.78 13.58
C PRO A 28 -21.59 5.31 13.71
N ARG A 29 -20.48 6.00 13.83
CA ARG A 29 -20.46 7.46 14.06
C ARG A 29 -19.72 8.15 12.93
N GLY A 30 -20.29 9.29 12.49
CA GLY A 30 -19.53 10.28 11.74
C GLY A 30 -18.74 11.15 12.73
N VAL A 31 -17.43 11.24 12.57
CA VAL A 31 -16.57 12.17 13.29
C VAL A 31 -16.28 13.34 12.36
N GLY A 32 -16.66 14.55 12.78
CA GLY A 32 -16.43 15.78 12.01
C GLY A 32 -17.43 16.88 12.36
N ARG A 33 -17.12 18.10 11.98
CA ARG A 33 -18.02 19.28 12.10
C ARG A 33 -18.32 19.84 10.71
N GLY A 34 -19.61 20.04 10.40
CA GLY A 34 -20.03 20.62 9.12
C GLY A 34 -19.78 19.73 7.91
N PRO A 35 -19.32 20.28 6.77
CA PRO A 35 -19.14 19.52 5.53
C PRO A 35 -17.98 18.49 5.58
N TRP A 36 -17.18 18.44 6.66
CA TRP A 36 -16.07 17.53 6.86
C TRP A 36 -16.45 16.40 7.84
N THR A 37 -17.51 15.67 7.55
CA THR A 37 -17.88 14.47 8.33
C THR A 37 -17.30 13.23 7.68
N VAL A 38 -16.43 12.53 8.40
CA VAL A 38 -15.90 11.21 8.02
C VAL A 38 -16.73 10.15 8.76
N THR A 39 -17.40 9.30 8.00
CA THR A 39 -18.11 8.14 8.56
C THR A 39 -17.09 7.06 8.92
N LEU A 40 -17.04 6.68 10.21
CA LEU A 40 -16.21 5.57 10.65
C LEU A 40 -16.77 4.24 10.11
N PRO A 41 -15.88 3.31 9.72
CA PRO A 41 -16.30 1.99 9.29
C PRO A 41 -17.05 1.27 10.44
N GLY A 42 -18.09 0.53 10.07
CA GLY A 42 -18.83 -0.29 11.05
C GLY A 42 -17.98 -1.39 11.66
N GLY A 43 -18.40 -1.94 12.82
CA GLY A 43 -17.66 -2.96 13.58
C GLY A 43 -17.13 -4.14 12.75
N PRO A 44 -17.95 -4.78 11.91
CA PRO A 44 -17.48 -5.89 11.05
C PRO A 44 -16.35 -5.48 10.10
N LEU A 45 -16.44 -4.29 9.50
CA LEU A 45 -15.41 -3.77 8.59
C LEU A 45 -14.11 -3.45 9.35
N THR A 46 -14.22 -2.91 10.55
CA THR A 46 -13.06 -2.66 11.43
C THR A 46 -12.35 -3.95 11.81
N LEU A 47 -13.10 -5.01 12.17
CA LEU A 47 -12.51 -6.32 12.46
C LEU A 47 -11.83 -6.92 11.24
N LEU A 48 -12.43 -6.80 10.06
CA LEU A 48 -11.83 -7.25 8.81
C LEU A 48 -10.52 -6.51 8.51
N GLN A 49 -10.48 -5.20 8.71
CA GLN A 49 -9.27 -4.40 8.54
C GLN A 49 -8.15 -4.81 9.50
N ILE A 50 -8.50 -5.06 10.78
CA ILE A 50 -7.55 -5.56 11.79
C ILE A 50 -7.03 -6.94 11.39
N ALA A 51 -7.91 -7.85 10.97
CA ALA A 51 -7.52 -9.20 10.56
C ALA A 51 -6.58 -9.16 9.34
N ILE A 52 -6.91 -8.35 8.33
CA ILE A 52 -6.05 -8.16 7.15
C ILE A 52 -4.69 -7.59 7.57
N GLY A 53 -4.65 -6.59 8.46
CA GLY A 53 -3.40 -6.01 8.94
C GLY A 53 -2.53 -7.01 9.72
N ILE A 54 -3.14 -7.87 10.56
CA ILE A 54 -2.41 -8.92 11.26
C ILE A 54 -1.83 -9.94 10.27
N VAL A 55 -2.60 -10.36 9.28
CA VAL A 55 -2.17 -11.31 8.25
C VAL A 55 -1.03 -10.70 7.43
N ASP A 56 -1.18 -9.46 6.96
CA ASP A 56 -0.16 -8.75 6.19
C ASP A 56 1.16 -8.62 6.96
N LEU A 57 1.10 -8.12 8.21
CA LEU A 57 2.28 -7.99 9.05
C LEU A 57 2.95 -9.34 9.36
N SER A 58 2.14 -10.40 9.51
CA SER A 58 2.65 -11.75 9.76
C SER A 58 3.41 -12.30 8.55
N PHE A 59 2.90 -12.07 7.34
CA PHE A 59 3.59 -12.46 6.11
C PHE A 59 4.87 -11.64 5.89
N CYS A 60 4.85 -10.35 6.18
CA CYS A 60 6.05 -9.52 6.13
C CYS A 60 7.12 -9.98 7.12
N ALA A 61 6.72 -10.29 8.36
CA ALA A 61 7.62 -10.83 9.37
C ALA A 61 8.17 -12.23 8.98
N LEU A 62 7.34 -13.07 8.36
CA LEU A 62 7.76 -14.36 7.85
C LEU A 62 8.77 -14.22 6.70
N ALA A 63 8.52 -13.31 5.77
CA ALA A 63 9.45 -13.01 4.69
C ALA A 63 10.79 -12.52 5.23
N MET A 64 10.77 -11.62 6.23
CA MET A 64 12.00 -11.18 6.90
C MET A 64 12.70 -12.31 7.63
N TYR A 65 11.97 -13.21 8.29
CA TYR A 65 12.52 -14.38 8.96
C TYR A 65 13.26 -15.32 8.00
N VAL A 66 12.68 -15.56 6.81
CA VAL A 66 13.29 -16.41 5.77
C VAL A 66 14.52 -15.77 5.14
N LEU A 67 14.59 -14.44 5.13
CA LEU A 67 15.71 -13.66 4.58
C LEU A 67 16.78 -13.35 5.63
N ALA A 68 16.48 -13.57 6.91
CA ALA A 68 17.44 -13.38 7.99
C ALA A 68 18.49 -14.51 7.99
N PRO A 69 19.71 -14.26 8.53
CA PRO A 69 20.73 -15.29 8.67
C PRO A 69 20.25 -16.49 9.49
N ASP A 70 20.68 -17.69 9.11
CA ASP A 70 20.32 -18.91 9.82
C ASP A 70 21.00 -19.05 11.18
N GLU A 71 22.14 -18.40 11.38
CA GLU A 71 22.90 -18.45 12.63
C GLU A 71 23.01 -17.08 13.30
N PRO A 72 22.79 -16.99 14.62
CA PRO A 72 22.21 -18.01 15.51
C PRO A 72 20.73 -18.24 15.23
N HIS A 73 20.27 -19.50 15.37
CA HIS A 73 18.85 -19.84 15.14
C HIS A 73 17.93 -19.16 16.14
N LEU A 74 17.49 -17.97 15.78
CA LEU A 74 16.45 -17.25 16.52
C LEU A 74 15.07 -17.74 16.06
N GLY A 75 14.20 -18.05 17.02
CA GLY A 75 12.83 -18.46 16.70
C GLY A 75 12.05 -17.37 15.97
N PHE A 76 11.15 -17.76 15.06
CA PHE A 76 10.29 -16.85 14.30
C PHE A 76 9.65 -15.75 15.17
N VAL A 77 9.17 -16.10 16.37
CA VAL A 77 8.49 -15.14 17.26
C VAL A 77 9.42 -13.98 17.65
N VAL A 78 10.70 -14.24 17.90
CA VAL A 78 11.68 -13.20 18.26
C VAL A 78 11.87 -12.24 17.08
N VAL A 79 12.11 -12.78 15.89
CA VAL A 79 12.29 -11.98 14.68
C VAL A 79 11.02 -11.18 14.36
N ALA A 80 9.84 -11.79 14.49
CA ALA A 80 8.56 -11.13 14.24
C ALA A 80 8.31 -9.97 15.24
N VAL A 81 8.58 -10.15 16.53
CA VAL A 81 8.44 -9.09 17.53
C VAL A 81 9.39 -7.94 17.25
N VAL A 82 10.65 -8.23 16.93
CA VAL A 82 11.62 -7.18 16.57
C VAL A 82 11.20 -6.47 15.28
N PHE A 83 10.78 -7.21 14.25
CA PHE A 83 10.31 -6.66 12.99
C PHE A 83 9.11 -5.72 13.17
N VAL A 84 8.09 -6.15 13.91
CA VAL A 84 6.90 -5.33 14.19
C VAL A 84 7.27 -4.08 14.97
N SER A 85 8.15 -4.23 15.99
CA SER A 85 8.63 -3.09 16.78
C SER A 85 9.43 -2.09 15.94
N ALA A 86 10.32 -2.59 15.08
CA ALA A 86 11.08 -1.77 14.14
C ALA A 86 10.18 -1.03 13.15
N THR A 87 9.15 -1.70 12.64
CA THR A 87 8.15 -1.11 11.75
C THR A 87 7.38 0.02 12.44
N LEU A 88 6.92 -0.20 13.67
CA LEU A 88 6.23 0.82 14.46
C LEU A 88 7.12 2.02 14.76
N LEU A 89 8.40 1.79 15.09
CA LEU A 89 9.38 2.86 15.29
C LEU A 89 9.63 3.63 13.99
N GLY A 90 9.73 2.94 12.86
CA GLY A 90 9.83 3.56 11.54
C GLY A 90 8.66 4.49 11.23
N PHE A 91 7.43 4.06 11.50
CA PHE A 91 6.24 4.91 11.36
C PHE A 91 6.24 6.09 12.34
N ALA A 92 6.58 5.85 13.61
CA ALA A 92 6.60 6.89 14.63
C ALA A 92 7.65 7.97 14.35
N SER A 93 8.74 7.63 13.69
CA SER A 93 9.82 8.56 13.32
C SER A 93 9.45 9.51 12.18
N HIS A 94 8.31 9.30 11.49
CA HIS A 94 7.91 10.03 10.29
C HIS A 94 8.98 10.05 9.18
N SER A 95 9.93 9.13 9.25
CA SER A 95 10.98 8.97 8.24
C SER A 95 10.39 8.35 6.97
N PRO A 96 10.66 8.90 5.78
CA PRO A 96 10.12 8.36 4.54
C PRO A 96 10.58 6.90 4.35
N GLY A 97 9.61 5.97 4.30
CA GLY A 97 9.90 4.53 4.21
C GLY A 97 10.57 3.91 5.43
N GLY A 98 10.59 4.62 6.60
CA GLY A 98 11.24 4.14 7.81
C GLY A 98 12.76 4.03 7.70
N LEU A 99 13.37 4.64 6.66
CA LEU A 99 14.79 4.53 6.35
C LEU A 99 15.66 4.93 7.56
N GLY A 100 16.59 4.07 7.89
CA GLY A 100 17.54 4.25 8.99
C GLY A 100 16.98 3.84 10.35
N VAL A 101 15.76 4.26 10.72
CA VAL A 101 15.15 3.93 12.02
C VAL A 101 14.75 2.46 12.10
N PHE A 102 14.10 1.94 11.06
CA PHE A 102 13.79 0.52 10.93
C PHE A 102 15.07 -0.32 10.96
N ASP A 103 16.09 0.08 10.18
CA ASP A 103 17.35 -0.65 10.07
C ASP A 103 18.10 -0.67 11.42
N ALA A 104 18.19 0.48 12.06
CA ALA A 104 18.81 0.57 13.39
C ALA A 104 18.07 -0.27 14.43
N ALA A 105 16.72 -0.24 14.42
CA ALA A 105 15.92 -1.03 15.35
C ALA A 105 16.08 -2.55 15.11
N MET A 106 16.16 -2.99 13.85
CA MET A 106 16.43 -4.40 13.50
C MET A 106 17.82 -4.82 13.96
N LEU A 107 18.85 -4.03 13.67
CA LEU A 107 20.24 -4.32 14.08
C LEU A 107 20.41 -4.35 15.60
N VAL A 108 19.72 -3.49 16.32
CA VAL A 108 19.74 -3.51 17.80
C VAL A 108 18.92 -4.65 18.36
N GLY A 109 17.75 -4.95 17.76
CA GLY A 109 16.87 -6.02 18.24
C GLY A 109 17.42 -7.42 17.97
N LEU A 110 18.13 -7.60 16.87
CA LEU A 110 18.77 -8.85 16.43
C LEU A 110 20.31 -8.78 16.54
N TRP A 111 20.81 -8.13 17.57
CA TRP A 111 22.24 -7.88 17.78
C TRP A 111 23.10 -9.16 17.82
N GLN A 112 22.48 -10.33 18.00
CA GLN A 112 23.13 -11.65 18.02
C GLN A 112 23.46 -12.17 16.61
N MET A 113 22.77 -11.66 15.58
CA MET A 113 23.01 -12.03 14.18
C MET A 113 24.18 -11.26 13.60
N ASP A 114 24.81 -11.84 12.57
CA ASP A 114 25.83 -11.13 11.82
C ASP A 114 25.24 -9.89 11.15
N ARG A 115 25.91 -8.75 11.30
CA ARG A 115 25.40 -7.47 10.84
C ARG A 115 25.36 -7.37 9.32
N GLU A 116 26.35 -7.93 8.64
CA GLU A 116 26.48 -7.87 7.19
C GLU A 116 25.38 -8.69 6.53
N ASP A 117 25.16 -9.90 7.01
CA ASP A 117 24.13 -10.81 6.51
C ASP A 117 22.72 -10.28 6.84
N LEU A 118 22.51 -9.73 8.04
CA LEU A 118 21.24 -9.12 8.41
C LEU A 118 20.92 -7.89 7.54
N LEU A 119 21.91 -7.05 7.26
CA LEU A 119 21.74 -5.90 6.35
C LEU A 119 21.42 -6.35 4.93
N ALA A 120 22.11 -7.40 4.44
CA ALA A 120 21.81 -7.98 3.13
C ALA A 120 20.38 -8.51 3.06
N GLY A 121 19.93 -9.23 4.08
CA GLY A 121 18.55 -9.70 4.21
C GLY A 121 17.52 -8.56 4.21
N MET A 122 17.78 -7.49 4.97
CA MET A 122 16.91 -6.31 5.01
C MET A 122 16.85 -5.57 3.65
N LEU A 123 17.97 -5.46 2.94
CA LEU A 123 18.00 -4.88 1.60
C LEU A 123 17.22 -5.74 0.61
N LEU A 124 17.39 -7.05 0.66
CA LEU A 124 16.64 -7.98 -0.17
C LEU A 124 15.14 -7.95 0.13
N PHE A 125 14.77 -7.87 1.42
CA PHE A 125 13.38 -7.68 1.83
C PHE A 125 12.79 -6.40 1.22
N ARG A 126 13.49 -5.28 1.28
CA ARG A 126 13.03 -4.01 0.70
C ARG A 126 12.88 -4.10 -0.81
N LEU A 127 13.83 -4.72 -1.48
CA LEU A 127 13.77 -4.91 -2.93
C LEU A 127 12.54 -5.73 -3.33
N LEU A 128 12.27 -6.81 -2.65
CA LEU A 128 11.10 -7.64 -2.89
C LEU A 128 9.79 -6.93 -2.53
N TYR A 129 9.75 -6.28 -1.38
CA TYR A 129 8.53 -5.67 -0.85
C TYR A 129 8.11 -4.37 -1.59
N TYR A 130 9.07 -3.53 -1.98
CA TYR A 130 8.79 -2.25 -2.63
C TYR A 130 8.92 -2.30 -4.15
N ILE A 131 10.02 -2.88 -4.67
CA ILE A 131 10.32 -2.82 -6.09
C ILE A 131 9.46 -3.79 -6.88
N THR A 132 9.23 -5.00 -6.39
CA THR A 132 8.40 -5.99 -7.08
C THR A 132 6.97 -5.51 -7.35
N PRO A 133 6.19 -5.04 -6.34
CA PRO A 133 4.84 -4.54 -6.60
C PRO A 133 4.85 -3.26 -7.44
N PHE A 134 5.87 -2.41 -7.31
CA PHE A 134 6.03 -1.23 -8.15
C PHE A 134 6.19 -1.60 -9.62
N VAL A 135 7.09 -2.51 -9.94
CA VAL A 135 7.33 -2.98 -11.31
C VAL A 135 6.07 -3.63 -11.89
N ILE A 136 5.41 -4.50 -11.12
CA ILE A 136 4.14 -5.12 -11.53
C ILE A 136 3.08 -4.06 -11.82
N SER A 137 2.96 -3.05 -10.97
CA SER A 137 1.99 -1.96 -11.13
C SER A 137 2.26 -1.13 -12.39
N VAL A 138 3.53 -0.82 -12.68
CA VAL A 138 3.93 -0.10 -13.90
C VAL A 138 3.61 -0.92 -15.15
N ILE A 139 3.91 -2.22 -15.13
CA ILE A 139 3.59 -3.13 -16.26
C ILE A 139 2.08 -3.17 -16.49
N LEU A 140 1.29 -3.37 -15.44
CA LEU A 140 -0.17 -3.42 -15.53
C LEU A 140 -0.77 -2.10 -16.03
N LEU A 141 -0.25 -0.97 -15.56
CA LEU A 141 -0.70 0.35 -15.99
C LEU A 141 -0.40 0.56 -17.48
N THR A 142 0.82 0.26 -17.90
CA THR A 142 1.25 0.37 -19.31
C THR A 142 0.39 -0.53 -20.21
N LEU A 143 0.15 -1.76 -19.79
CA LEU A 143 -0.68 -2.71 -20.53
C LEU A 143 -2.11 -2.19 -20.68
N ARG A 144 -2.68 -1.64 -19.60
CA ARG A 144 -4.01 -1.01 -19.61
C ARG A 144 -4.08 0.14 -20.60
N GLU A 145 -3.10 1.04 -20.58
CA GLU A 145 -3.07 2.20 -21.50
C GLU A 145 -2.96 1.77 -22.96
N VAL A 146 -2.13 0.78 -23.27
CA VAL A 146 -2.00 0.23 -24.63
C VAL A 146 -3.33 -0.39 -25.10
N ILE A 147 -3.98 -1.20 -24.25
CA ILE A 147 -5.26 -1.83 -24.56
C ILE A 147 -6.37 -0.78 -24.75
N MET A 148 -6.43 0.22 -23.88
CA MET A 148 -7.42 1.29 -23.94
C MET A 148 -7.23 2.16 -25.18
N GLY A 149 -5.99 2.55 -25.49
CA GLY A 149 -5.64 3.30 -26.71
C GLY A 149 -6.01 2.55 -27.99
N ALA A 150 -5.76 1.25 -28.03
CA ALA A 150 -6.16 0.40 -29.16
C ALA A 150 -7.69 0.31 -29.33
N ARG A 151 -8.44 0.25 -28.21
CA ARG A 151 -9.93 0.26 -28.24
C ARG A 151 -10.48 1.59 -28.74
N LEU A 152 -9.97 2.73 -28.25
CA LEU A 152 -10.38 4.06 -28.68
C LEU A 152 -10.10 4.28 -30.16
N LYS A 153 -8.95 3.86 -30.65
CA LYS A 153 -8.59 3.94 -32.08
C LYS A 153 -9.56 3.13 -32.95
N ARG A 154 -9.94 1.92 -32.52
CA ARG A 154 -10.94 1.09 -33.21
C ARG A 154 -12.34 1.74 -33.21
N LEU A 155 -12.75 2.36 -32.11
CA LEU A 155 -14.05 3.06 -32.01
C LEU A 155 -14.10 4.30 -32.90
N ASN A 156 -13.03 5.10 -32.93
CA ASN A 156 -12.92 6.27 -33.79
C ASN A 156 -12.93 5.91 -35.28
N LEU A 157 -12.21 4.84 -35.68
CA LEU A 157 -12.25 4.31 -37.03
C LEU A 157 -13.67 3.85 -37.43
N LYS A 158 -14.37 3.18 -36.49
CA LYS A 158 -15.73 2.71 -36.74
C LYS A 158 -16.71 3.88 -36.89
N ARG A 159 -16.55 4.93 -36.08
CA ARG A 159 -17.38 6.14 -36.15
C ARG A 159 -17.14 6.93 -37.45
N SER A 160 -15.91 7.06 -37.89
CA SER A 160 -15.55 7.71 -39.14
C SER A 160 -16.08 6.99 -40.39
N VAL A 161 -16.24 5.66 -40.30
CA VAL A 161 -16.82 4.86 -41.39
C VAL A 161 -18.35 4.91 -41.39
N THR A 162 -18.99 5.01 -40.18
CA THR A 162 -20.45 4.97 -40.06
C THR A 162 -21.10 6.35 -40.20
N ASP A 163 -20.38 7.43 -39.92
CA ASP A 163 -20.84 8.80 -40.06
C ASP A 163 -19.81 9.62 -40.87
N PRO A 164 -19.81 9.48 -42.21
CA PRO A 164 -18.97 10.30 -43.07
C PRO A 164 -19.41 11.75 -42.92
N ALA A 165 -18.43 12.66 -42.67
CA ALA A 165 -18.65 14.08 -42.48
C ALA A 165 -19.75 14.64 -43.40
N PRO A 166 -20.68 15.47 -42.90
CA PRO A 166 -21.79 15.98 -43.70
C PRO A 166 -21.24 16.73 -44.91
N LYS A 167 -21.72 16.32 -46.11
CA LYS A 167 -21.32 16.89 -47.43
C LYS A 167 -21.62 18.40 -47.57
N HIS A 168 -22.09 19.05 -46.53
CA HIS A 168 -22.45 20.46 -46.54
C HIS A 168 -21.25 21.42 -46.62
N GLU A 169 -20.08 21.01 -46.24
CA GLU A 169 -18.91 21.90 -46.30
C GLU A 169 -18.30 22.01 -47.71
N ALA A 170 -18.48 20.98 -48.54
CA ALA A 170 -18.01 21.00 -49.92
C ALA A 170 -18.84 21.91 -50.85
N VAL A 171 -20.06 22.23 -50.47
CA VAL A 171 -20.97 23.13 -51.27
C VAL A 171 -20.56 24.57 -51.06
N TYR A 172 -20.22 24.99 -49.85
CA TYR A 172 -19.83 26.37 -49.54
C TYR A 172 -18.50 26.82 -50.17
N VAL A 173 -17.56 25.89 -50.40
CA VAL A 173 -16.29 26.20 -51.06
C VAL A 173 -16.47 26.36 -52.58
N ARG A 174 -17.45 25.66 -53.18
CA ARG A 174 -17.71 25.72 -54.60
C ARG A 174 -18.47 27.01 -55.00
N GLU A 175 -19.33 27.52 -54.14
CA GLU A 175 -20.04 28.79 -54.41
C GLU A 175 -19.16 30.03 -54.25
N ARG A 176 -18.08 29.96 -53.43
CA ARG A 176 -17.16 31.07 -53.25
C ARG A 176 -16.11 31.19 -54.36
N GLY A 177 -15.96 30.15 -55.16
CA GLY A 177 -15.00 30.09 -56.30
C GLY A 177 -15.57 30.66 -57.63
N ASP A 178 -16.92 30.80 -57.71
CA ASP A 178 -17.57 31.15 -58.97
C ASP A 178 -18.04 32.64 -59.06
N THR A 179 -17.74 33.45 -57.99
CA THR A 179 -18.06 34.89 -57.98
C THR A 179 -16.85 35.80 -58.13
N GLY A 180 -15.75 35.30 -58.75
CA GLY A 180 -14.52 36.04 -58.94
C GLY A 180 -14.03 35.97 -60.40
N ALA A 181 -14.90 36.41 -61.36
CA ALA A 181 -14.48 36.74 -62.71
C ALA A 181 -15.21 38.01 -63.18
#